data_42663c3eb96198600e27e02d639f3149
#
_entry.id   42663c3eb96198600e27e02d639f3149
#
_cell.length_a   1.000
_cell.length_b   1.000
_cell.length_c   1.000
_cell.angle_alpha   90.00
_cell.angle_beta   90.00
_cell.angle_gamma   90.00
#
_symmetry.space_group_name_H-M   'P 1'
#
loop_
_entity.id
_entity.type
_entity.pdbx_description
1 polymer ?
#
loop_
_entity_poly.entity_id
_entity_poly.type
_entity_poly.pdbx_seq_one_letter_code
_entity_poly.pdbx_strand_id
1 'polypeptide(L)'
;MLYYKNKEGSMEYLESFRFAAYDQEYAFRLDEKRTCFDSMYPFFTLSGRGLEELTTGALTILYGGNGSGKSTALNIMAEKLSLQRESPYNRSPFYEGYLKLCSYDLLEKVPACSRIITSDDVFDYMLHVRALNEGIDIRREEVFRDYLTDKYGQFRFTSMEDLDKLKRVNKARSRTLSKYTRERIAHNVREYSNGESGFRYFTDKIGEDGLYLLDEPENSLSPSRQMELSRFLLDSVRYCGCQIILATHSPYLLAMEGDRKSVV
;
A
#
# COMPACT_ATOMS: atom_id res chain seq x y z
N MET A 1 -35.05 12.41 7.53
CA MET A 1 -33.77 12.21 8.23
C MET A 1 -32.74 13.06 7.50
N LEU A 2 -32.37 14.21 8.09
CA LEU A 2 -31.57 15.24 7.45
C LEU A 2 -30.10 14.81 7.46
N TYR A 3 -29.56 14.53 6.29
CA TYR A 3 -28.12 14.33 6.06
C TYR A 3 -27.39 15.63 6.41
N TYR A 4 -26.59 15.62 7.44
CA TYR A 4 -25.60 16.67 7.66
C TYR A 4 -24.48 16.49 6.61
N LYS A 5 -24.65 17.07 5.44
CA LYS A 5 -23.55 17.40 4.56
C LYS A 5 -22.78 18.52 5.27
N ASN A 6 -21.58 18.26 5.73
CA ASN A 6 -20.67 19.31 6.12
C ASN A 6 -20.52 20.30 4.95
N LYS A 7 -20.39 21.58 5.25
CA LYS A 7 -20.57 22.71 4.35
C LYS A 7 -19.65 22.78 3.13
N GLU A 8 -18.78 21.76 2.87
CA GLU A 8 -17.82 21.73 1.77
C GLU A 8 -17.78 20.41 0.98
N GLY A 9 -18.75 19.52 1.14
CA GLY A 9 -18.84 18.30 0.28
C GLY A 9 -17.89 17.16 0.65
N SER A 10 -17.13 17.25 1.73
CA SER A 10 -16.29 16.14 2.24
C SER A 10 -17.16 15.02 2.78
N MET A 11 -16.84 13.79 2.40
CA MET A 11 -17.53 12.58 2.83
C MET A 11 -16.79 11.99 4.03
N GLU A 12 -17.52 11.61 5.08
CA GLU A 12 -16.99 10.93 6.25
C GLU A 12 -17.70 9.60 6.42
N TYR A 13 -16.95 8.51 6.52
CA TYR A 13 -17.46 7.15 6.71
C TYR A 13 -17.34 6.72 8.17
N LEU A 14 -16.17 6.96 8.79
CA LEU A 14 -15.86 6.67 10.18
C LEU A 14 -15.98 7.95 11.00
N GLU A 15 -16.80 7.93 12.05
CA GLU A 15 -16.96 9.04 12.99
C GLU A 15 -15.99 8.92 14.17
N SER A 16 -15.91 7.71 14.76
CA SER A 16 -15.02 7.45 15.87
C SER A 16 -14.56 6.00 15.89
N PHE A 17 -13.39 5.78 16.49
CA PHE A 17 -12.86 4.46 16.76
C PHE A 17 -12.39 4.38 18.21
N ARG A 18 -12.87 3.35 18.94
CA ARG A 18 -12.50 3.09 20.32
C ARG A 18 -11.62 1.85 20.40
N PHE A 19 -10.41 2.05 20.91
CA PHE A 19 -9.47 1.00 21.24
C PHE A 19 -9.82 0.38 22.59
N ALA A 20 -9.18 -0.75 22.93
CA ALA A 20 -9.39 -1.36 24.25
C ALA A 20 -8.88 -0.42 25.36
N ALA A 21 -9.73 -0.14 26.35
CA ALA A 21 -9.33 0.61 27.53
C ALA A 21 -8.43 -0.26 28.43
N TYR A 22 -7.57 0.39 29.23
CA TYR A 22 -6.60 -0.29 30.09
C TYR A 22 -7.26 -1.36 31.00
N ASP A 23 -8.42 -1.06 31.58
CA ASP A 23 -9.13 -1.99 32.45
C ASP A 23 -9.62 -3.24 31.70
N GLN A 24 -10.06 -3.07 30.45
CA GLN A 24 -10.47 -4.18 29.58
C GLN A 24 -9.28 -5.07 29.21
N GLU A 25 -8.14 -4.46 28.89
CA GLU A 25 -6.89 -5.18 28.60
C GLU A 25 -6.40 -5.96 29.83
N TYR A 26 -6.48 -5.34 31.01
CA TYR A 26 -6.09 -5.97 32.26
C TYR A 26 -7.00 -7.15 32.61
N ALA A 27 -8.33 -6.99 32.44
CA ALA A 27 -9.30 -8.08 32.66
C ALA A 27 -9.01 -9.25 31.69
N PHE A 28 -8.75 -8.96 30.40
CA PHE A 28 -8.37 -9.99 29.43
C PHE A 28 -7.10 -10.72 29.86
N ARG A 29 -6.08 -10.00 30.34
CA ARG A 29 -4.82 -10.59 30.82
C ARG A 29 -5.01 -11.55 32.00
N LEU A 30 -5.94 -11.25 32.93
CA LEU A 30 -6.22 -12.12 34.05
C LEU A 30 -6.87 -13.44 33.65
N ASP A 31 -7.71 -13.42 32.60
CA ASP A 31 -8.39 -14.59 32.08
C ASP A 31 -7.53 -15.43 31.10
N GLU A 32 -6.44 -14.84 30.59
CA GLU A 32 -5.58 -15.49 29.58
C GLU A 32 -4.68 -16.55 30.24
N LYS A 33 -4.80 -17.78 29.74
CA LYS A 33 -4.06 -18.94 30.25
C LYS A 33 -2.74 -19.19 29.51
N ARG A 34 -2.54 -18.56 28.34
CA ARG A 34 -1.34 -18.73 27.53
C ARG A 34 -0.20 -17.87 28.07
N THR A 35 0.72 -18.47 28.81
CA THR A 35 1.86 -17.79 29.45
C THR A 35 3.20 -18.01 28.72
N CYS A 36 3.19 -18.70 27.59
CA CYS A 36 4.41 -19.07 26.85
C CYS A 36 4.86 -18.02 25.82
N PHE A 37 4.25 -16.85 25.78
CA PHE A 37 4.58 -15.79 24.83
C PHE A 37 5.30 -14.64 25.55
N ASP A 38 6.34 -14.12 24.92
CA ASP A 38 7.14 -13.00 25.45
C ASP A 38 6.39 -11.65 25.40
N SER A 39 5.39 -11.53 24.52
CA SER A 39 4.62 -10.30 24.30
C SER A 39 3.15 -10.59 24.03
N MET A 40 2.27 -9.78 24.60
CA MET A 40 0.84 -9.80 24.33
C MET A 40 0.42 -8.74 23.29
N TYR A 41 1.33 -8.34 22.39
CA TYR A 41 0.99 -7.34 21.36
C TYR A 41 -0.38 -7.62 20.70
N PRO A 42 -1.26 -6.61 20.49
CA PRO A 42 -1.06 -5.16 20.69
C PRO A 42 -1.49 -4.63 22.08
N PHE A 43 -1.84 -5.49 23.02
CA PHE A 43 -2.26 -5.09 24.37
C PHE A 43 -1.23 -4.18 25.05
N PHE A 44 -1.71 -3.21 25.80
CA PHE A 44 -0.92 -2.21 26.56
C PHE A 44 -0.05 -1.30 25.69
N THR A 45 -0.21 -1.35 24.36
CA THR A 45 0.56 -0.48 23.46
C THR A 45 -0.08 0.91 23.36
N LEU A 46 -1.39 0.99 23.21
CA LEU A 46 -2.15 2.25 23.03
C LEU A 46 -2.71 2.77 24.35
N SER A 47 -3.31 1.92 25.18
CA SER A 47 -3.87 2.29 26.48
C SER A 47 -2.81 2.86 27.43
N GLY A 48 -1.59 2.30 27.44
CA GLY A 48 -0.45 2.81 28.21
C GLY A 48 0.01 4.21 27.80
N ARG A 49 -0.52 4.76 26.71
CA ARG A 49 -0.24 6.11 26.17
C ARG A 49 -1.48 7.01 26.17
N GLY A 50 -2.60 6.51 26.68
CA GLY A 50 -3.85 7.26 26.80
C GLY A 50 -4.64 7.37 25.48
N LEU A 51 -4.31 6.59 24.45
CA LEU A 51 -5.11 6.52 23.23
C LEU A 51 -6.18 5.44 23.37
N GLU A 52 -7.33 5.82 23.91
CA GLU A 52 -8.49 4.94 24.03
C GLU A 52 -9.57 5.25 22.99
N GLU A 53 -9.69 6.50 22.55
CA GLU A 53 -10.65 6.91 21.54
C GLU A 53 -10.02 7.87 20.53
N LEU A 54 -10.34 7.66 19.26
CA LEU A 54 -9.97 8.52 18.14
C LEU A 54 -11.25 8.98 17.44
N THR A 55 -11.57 10.26 17.56
CA THR A 55 -12.61 10.89 16.75
C THR A 55 -11.99 11.33 15.42
N THR A 56 -12.62 10.98 14.32
CA THR A 56 -12.10 11.25 12.97
C THR A 56 -12.89 12.36 12.28
N GLY A 57 -12.30 13.00 11.28
CA GLY A 57 -12.91 13.92 10.34
C GLY A 57 -12.53 13.49 8.92
N ALA A 58 -12.83 14.30 7.94
CA ALA A 58 -12.51 13.99 6.55
C ALA A 58 -11.00 13.82 6.30
N LEU A 59 -10.17 14.62 7.01
CA LEU A 59 -8.72 14.40 7.10
C LEU A 59 -8.29 14.39 8.57
N THR A 60 -7.79 13.25 9.02
CA THR A 60 -7.26 13.08 10.38
C THR A 60 -5.78 12.75 10.32
N ILE A 61 -4.96 13.47 11.08
CA ILE A 61 -3.51 13.29 11.12
C ILE A 61 -3.10 12.80 12.50
N LEU A 62 -2.50 11.60 12.55
CA LEU A 62 -1.88 11.03 13.76
C LEU A 62 -0.39 11.39 13.74
N TYR A 63 0.08 12.05 14.79
CA TYR A 63 1.48 12.41 14.92
C TYR A 63 2.03 12.04 16.30
N GLY A 64 3.32 11.80 16.37
CA GLY A 64 3.99 11.36 17.60
C GLY A 64 5.36 10.79 17.30
N GLY A 65 6.19 10.55 18.31
CA GLY A 65 7.52 9.97 18.16
C GLY A 65 7.54 8.55 17.58
N ASN A 66 8.73 8.07 17.19
CA ASN A 66 8.89 6.67 16.78
C ASN A 66 8.50 5.74 17.93
N GLY A 67 7.78 4.66 17.59
CA GLY A 67 7.25 3.73 18.59
C GLY A 67 6.06 4.27 19.38
N SER A 68 5.45 5.41 19.03
CA SER A 68 4.28 5.95 19.75
C SER A 68 2.99 5.13 19.57
N GLY A 69 2.95 4.18 18.64
CA GLY A 69 1.80 3.33 18.41
C GLY A 69 0.95 3.69 17.19
N LYS A 70 1.33 4.69 16.38
CA LYS A 70 0.59 5.14 15.20
C LYS A 70 0.27 4.00 14.23
N SER A 71 1.32 3.27 13.81
CA SER A 71 1.17 2.13 12.90
C SER A 71 0.33 1.01 13.54
N THR A 72 0.46 0.81 14.86
CA THR A 72 -0.37 -0.14 15.60
C THR A 72 -1.84 0.27 15.57
N ALA A 73 -2.14 1.55 15.81
CA ALA A 73 -3.50 2.08 15.76
C ALA A 73 -4.12 1.92 14.37
N LEU A 74 -3.39 2.32 13.30
CA LEU A 74 -3.87 2.16 11.92
C LEU A 74 -4.10 0.68 11.55
N ASN A 75 -3.20 -0.22 11.96
CA ASN A 75 -3.34 -1.65 11.70
C ASN A 75 -4.56 -2.26 12.40
N ILE A 76 -4.83 -1.86 13.66
CA ILE A 76 -6.01 -2.28 14.42
C ILE A 76 -7.30 -1.78 13.73
N MET A 77 -7.32 -0.50 13.33
CA MET A 77 -8.46 0.09 12.62
C MET A 77 -8.71 -0.63 11.29
N ALA A 78 -7.66 -0.83 10.48
CA ALA A 78 -7.76 -1.51 9.20
C ALA A 78 -8.35 -2.92 9.32
N GLU A 79 -7.87 -3.70 10.29
CA GLU A 79 -8.33 -5.07 10.51
C GLU A 79 -9.76 -5.10 11.05
N LYS A 80 -10.08 -4.24 12.01
CA LYS A 80 -11.43 -4.16 12.59
C LYS A 80 -12.49 -3.73 11.59
N LEU A 81 -12.12 -2.83 10.67
CA LEU A 81 -12.98 -2.33 9.58
C LEU A 81 -12.92 -3.22 8.32
N SER A 82 -12.10 -4.27 8.33
CA SER A 82 -11.89 -5.18 7.18
C SER A 82 -11.46 -4.44 5.91
N LEU A 83 -10.56 -3.47 6.03
CA LEU A 83 -10.02 -2.72 4.91
C LEU A 83 -9.07 -3.59 4.08
N GLN A 84 -8.98 -3.31 2.78
CA GLN A 84 -8.00 -3.95 1.90
C GLN A 84 -6.56 -3.62 2.33
N ARG A 85 -5.64 -4.59 2.20
CA ARG A 85 -4.20 -4.39 2.41
C ARG A 85 -3.39 -5.30 1.51
N GLU A 86 -2.17 -4.90 1.23
CA GLU A 86 -1.24 -5.66 0.40
C GLU A 86 -0.08 -6.23 1.23
N SER A 87 0.56 -5.41 2.08
CA SER A 87 1.67 -5.87 2.92
C SER A 87 1.21 -6.53 4.22
N PRO A 88 1.97 -7.52 4.71
CA PRO A 88 1.77 -8.10 6.03
C PRO A 88 2.06 -7.07 7.13
N TYR A 89 1.59 -7.34 8.34
CA TYR A 89 1.81 -6.52 9.52
C TYR A 89 2.10 -7.39 10.75
N ASN A 90 2.62 -6.79 11.81
CA ASN A 90 2.89 -7.50 13.05
C ASN A 90 1.59 -8.02 13.67
N ARG A 91 1.48 -9.33 13.78
CA ARG A 91 0.32 -10.03 14.34
C ARG A 91 0.77 -11.01 15.40
N SER A 92 0.06 -11.02 16.52
CA SER A 92 0.26 -11.99 17.60
C SER A 92 -0.97 -12.90 17.74
N PRO A 93 -0.88 -14.01 18.46
CA PRO A 93 -2.03 -14.85 18.76
C PRO A 93 -3.12 -14.15 19.59
N PHE A 94 -2.82 -13.00 20.20
CA PHE A 94 -3.75 -12.20 21.00
C PHE A 94 -4.49 -11.13 20.19
N TYR A 95 -4.09 -10.90 18.96
CA TYR A 95 -4.58 -9.80 18.12
C TYR A 95 -6.11 -9.84 17.93
N GLU A 96 -6.67 -11.02 17.68
CA GLU A 96 -8.11 -11.19 17.53
C GLU A 96 -8.88 -10.96 18.84
N GLY A 97 -8.28 -11.32 19.99
CA GLY A 97 -8.82 -11.01 21.31
C GLY A 97 -8.91 -9.51 21.53
N TYR A 98 -7.85 -8.77 21.14
CA TYR A 98 -7.82 -7.32 21.21
C TYR A 98 -8.89 -6.66 20.32
N LEU A 99 -9.03 -7.12 19.07
CA LEU A 99 -10.03 -6.59 18.15
C LEU A 99 -11.47 -6.72 18.66
N LYS A 100 -11.77 -7.76 19.45
CA LYS A 100 -13.09 -7.93 20.07
C LYS A 100 -13.42 -6.84 21.08
N LEU A 101 -12.41 -6.29 21.76
CA LEU A 101 -12.55 -5.20 22.70
C LEU A 101 -12.72 -3.84 22.03
N CYS A 102 -12.29 -3.71 20.77
CA CYS A 102 -12.42 -2.49 19.99
C CYS A 102 -13.84 -2.31 19.44
N SER A 103 -14.27 -1.05 19.33
CA SER A 103 -15.54 -0.67 18.68
C SER A 103 -15.36 0.57 17.82
N TYR A 104 -16.34 0.86 16.97
CA TYR A 104 -16.33 2.03 16.10
C TYR A 104 -17.75 2.49 15.80
N ASP A 105 -17.89 3.77 15.44
CA ASP A 105 -19.12 4.35 14.95
C ASP A 105 -18.93 4.80 13.50
N LEU A 106 -19.88 4.44 12.65
CA LEU A 106 -19.89 4.82 11.25
C LEU A 106 -20.98 5.83 10.96
N LEU A 107 -20.66 6.84 10.15
CA LEU A 107 -21.64 7.74 9.56
C LEU A 107 -22.26 7.12 8.30
N GLU A 108 -21.44 6.44 7.51
CA GLU A 108 -21.85 5.73 6.32
C GLU A 108 -21.13 4.39 6.18
N LYS A 109 -21.64 3.52 5.33
CA LYS A 109 -21.01 2.22 5.05
C LYS A 109 -19.66 2.42 4.38
N VAL A 110 -18.61 1.81 4.94
CA VAL A 110 -17.26 1.83 4.37
C VAL A 110 -17.28 1.15 2.99
N PRO A 111 -16.85 1.86 1.92
CA PRO A 111 -16.78 1.31 0.58
C PRO A 111 -15.77 0.16 0.46
N ALA A 112 -16.02 -0.78 -0.46
CA ALA A 112 -15.13 -1.93 -0.67
C ALA A 112 -13.74 -1.57 -1.22
N CYS A 113 -13.57 -0.39 -1.83
CA CYS A 113 -12.27 0.13 -2.30
C CYS A 113 -11.38 0.64 -1.17
N SER A 114 -11.95 0.82 0.05
CA SER A 114 -11.23 1.36 1.20
C SER A 114 -10.06 0.47 1.61
N ARG A 115 -8.93 1.09 1.95
CA ARG A 115 -7.70 0.34 2.22
C ARG A 115 -6.75 1.05 3.17
N ILE A 116 -5.82 0.26 3.69
CA ILE A 116 -4.60 0.78 4.32
C ILE A 116 -3.47 0.70 3.31
N ILE A 117 -2.63 1.73 3.27
CA ILE A 117 -1.41 1.81 2.46
C ILE A 117 -0.26 2.15 3.41
N THR A 118 0.77 1.34 3.39
CA THR A 118 1.96 1.48 4.24
C THR A 118 3.20 1.82 3.41
N SER A 119 4.25 2.29 4.05
CA SER A 119 5.55 2.46 3.39
C SER A 119 6.10 1.15 2.81
N ASP A 120 5.78 0.01 3.44
CA ASP A 120 6.20 -1.31 2.98
C ASP A 120 5.53 -1.67 1.64
N ASP A 121 4.26 -1.33 1.44
CA ASP A 121 3.55 -1.55 0.17
C ASP A 121 4.27 -0.84 -1.00
N VAL A 122 4.70 0.41 -0.76
CA VAL A 122 5.43 1.21 -1.77
C VAL A 122 6.78 0.59 -2.08
N PHE A 123 7.48 0.10 -1.04
CA PHE A 123 8.78 -0.52 -1.19
C PHE A 123 8.67 -1.84 -1.96
N ASP A 124 7.71 -2.69 -1.61
CA ASP A 124 7.44 -3.96 -2.29
C ASP A 124 7.06 -3.74 -3.76
N TYR A 125 6.24 -2.72 -4.04
CA TYR A 125 5.92 -2.33 -5.41
C TYR A 125 7.18 -1.97 -6.21
N MET A 126 8.08 -1.16 -5.65
CA MET A 126 9.32 -0.79 -6.33
C MET A 126 10.23 -1.98 -6.60
N LEU A 127 10.35 -2.91 -5.62
CA LEU A 127 11.13 -4.14 -5.79
C LEU A 127 10.51 -5.03 -6.88
N HIS A 128 9.19 -5.15 -6.90
CA HIS A 128 8.49 -5.94 -7.90
C HIS A 128 8.71 -5.39 -9.33
N VAL A 129 8.63 -4.08 -9.54
CA VAL A 129 8.89 -3.45 -10.83
C VAL A 129 10.33 -3.73 -11.30
N ARG A 130 11.32 -3.65 -10.39
CA ARG A 130 12.73 -3.95 -10.71
C ARG A 130 12.91 -5.41 -11.10
N ALA A 131 12.39 -6.34 -10.30
CA ALA A 131 12.48 -7.78 -10.59
C ALA A 131 11.80 -8.14 -11.93
N LEU A 132 10.68 -7.50 -12.24
CA LEU A 132 9.98 -7.68 -13.52
C LEU A 132 10.83 -7.20 -14.70
N ASN A 133 11.46 -6.04 -14.57
CA ASN A 133 12.35 -5.50 -15.62
C ASN A 133 13.60 -6.36 -15.81
N GLU A 134 14.21 -6.83 -14.72
CA GLU A 134 15.33 -7.76 -14.77
C GLU A 134 14.95 -9.07 -15.52
N GLY A 135 13.78 -9.63 -15.22
CA GLY A 135 13.25 -10.81 -15.92
C GLY A 135 13.05 -10.55 -17.42
N ILE A 136 12.56 -9.35 -17.78
CA ILE A 136 12.40 -8.94 -19.19
C ILE A 136 13.76 -8.82 -19.86
N ASP A 137 14.77 -8.25 -19.20
CA ASP A 137 16.11 -8.07 -19.76
C ASP A 137 16.84 -9.41 -19.92
N ILE A 138 16.74 -10.33 -18.97
CA ILE A 138 17.25 -11.70 -19.10
C ILE A 138 16.63 -12.39 -20.32
N ARG A 139 15.32 -12.28 -20.47
CA ARG A 139 14.61 -12.87 -21.62
C ARG A 139 15.02 -12.21 -22.93
N ARG A 140 15.34 -10.92 -22.92
CA ARG A 140 15.86 -10.18 -24.10
C ARG A 140 17.23 -10.71 -24.53
N GLU A 141 18.11 -11.00 -23.57
CA GLU A 141 19.42 -11.59 -23.85
C GLU A 141 19.31 -13.02 -24.40
N GLU A 142 18.38 -13.82 -23.89
CA GLU A 142 18.13 -15.18 -24.44
C GLU A 142 17.66 -15.09 -25.89
N VAL A 143 16.66 -14.24 -26.17
CA VAL A 143 16.15 -14.04 -27.54
C VAL A 143 17.25 -13.46 -28.47
N PHE A 144 18.15 -12.63 -27.94
CA PHE A 144 19.31 -12.15 -28.69
C PHE A 144 20.27 -13.28 -29.05
N ARG A 145 20.60 -14.16 -28.10
CA ARG A 145 21.45 -15.35 -28.35
C ARG A 145 20.81 -16.29 -29.35
N ASP A 146 19.53 -16.55 -29.21
CA ASP A 146 18.76 -17.37 -30.15
C ASP A 146 18.77 -16.78 -31.54
N TYR A 147 18.58 -15.45 -31.68
CA TYR A 147 18.63 -14.76 -32.96
C TYR A 147 20.00 -14.90 -33.64
N LEU A 148 21.09 -14.72 -32.91
CA LEU A 148 22.44 -14.88 -33.47
C LEU A 148 22.68 -16.32 -33.93
N THR A 149 22.26 -17.31 -33.10
CA THR A 149 22.39 -18.72 -33.44
C THR A 149 21.57 -19.08 -34.68
N ASP A 150 20.32 -18.65 -34.75
CA ASP A 150 19.42 -18.94 -35.87
C ASP A 150 19.84 -18.18 -37.13
N LYS A 151 20.42 -16.96 -37.03
CA LYS A 151 20.82 -16.15 -38.17
C LYS A 151 22.14 -16.59 -38.79
N TYR A 152 23.14 -16.86 -37.97
CA TYR A 152 24.51 -17.12 -38.38
C TYR A 152 24.93 -18.59 -38.28
N GLY A 153 24.10 -19.40 -37.56
CA GLY A 153 24.36 -20.83 -37.43
C GLY A 153 24.23 -21.59 -38.74
N GLN A 154 25.02 -22.66 -38.86
CA GLN A 154 24.89 -23.57 -40.00
C GLN A 154 23.69 -24.48 -39.76
N PHE A 155 22.63 -24.27 -40.55
CA PHE A 155 21.42 -25.11 -40.48
C PHE A 155 21.26 -25.89 -41.79
N ARG A 156 21.08 -27.19 -41.65
CA ARG A 156 20.68 -28.10 -42.76
C ARG A 156 19.32 -28.71 -42.41
N PHE A 157 18.38 -28.59 -43.31
CA PHE A 157 17.09 -29.23 -43.23
C PHE A 157 17.28 -30.70 -43.59
N THR A 158 17.00 -31.65 -42.70
CA THR A 158 17.18 -33.07 -42.87
C THR A 158 15.90 -33.89 -42.76
N SER A 159 14.92 -33.43 -41.98
CA SER A 159 13.65 -34.12 -41.79
C SER A 159 12.49 -33.15 -41.55
N MET A 160 11.25 -33.67 -41.60
CA MET A 160 10.05 -32.84 -41.31
C MET A 160 10.00 -32.37 -39.85
N GLU A 161 10.72 -32.98 -38.94
CA GLU A 161 10.87 -32.55 -37.54
C GLU A 161 11.64 -31.23 -37.44
N ASP A 162 12.47 -30.90 -38.42
CA ASP A 162 13.22 -29.66 -38.48
C ASP A 162 12.38 -28.44 -38.98
N LEU A 163 11.10 -28.63 -39.30
CA LEU A 163 10.28 -27.60 -39.95
C LEU A 163 10.13 -26.34 -39.07
N ASP A 164 9.96 -26.50 -37.78
CA ASP A 164 9.82 -25.35 -36.87
C ASP A 164 11.15 -24.61 -36.67
N LYS A 165 12.25 -25.33 -36.69
CA LYS A 165 13.59 -24.74 -36.68
C LYS A 165 13.88 -23.97 -37.98
N LEU A 166 13.47 -24.53 -39.11
CA LEU A 166 13.59 -23.84 -40.43
C LEU A 166 12.79 -22.53 -40.43
N LYS A 167 11.55 -22.55 -39.90
CA LYS A 167 10.73 -21.32 -39.79
C LYS A 167 11.42 -20.26 -38.92
N ARG A 168 12.03 -20.65 -37.78
CA ARG A 168 12.76 -19.74 -36.88
C ARG A 168 13.99 -19.14 -37.59
N VAL A 169 14.80 -19.97 -38.23
CA VAL A 169 15.99 -19.55 -38.99
C VAL A 169 15.61 -18.57 -40.14
N ASN A 170 14.58 -18.86 -40.90
CA ASN A 170 14.10 -18.01 -41.95
C ASN A 170 13.58 -16.68 -41.37
N LYS A 171 12.88 -16.70 -40.26
CA LYS A 171 12.39 -15.50 -39.57
C LYS A 171 13.56 -14.64 -39.02
N ALA A 172 14.59 -15.27 -38.47
CA ALA A 172 15.80 -14.56 -38.01
C ALA A 172 16.60 -13.94 -39.16
N ARG A 173 16.73 -14.66 -40.29
CA ARG A 173 17.47 -14.18 -41.48
C ARG A 173 16.75 -13.06 -42.23
N SER A 174 15.41 -13.07 -42.23
CA SER A 174 14.59 -12.07 -42.93
C SER A 174 14.34 -10.78 -42.15
N ARG A 175 14.70 -10.72 -40.87
CA ARG A 175 14.38 -9.58 -39.98
C ARG A 175 15.62 -8.97 -39.35
N THR A 176 15.50 -7.68 -38.99
CA THR A 176 16.48 -7.01 -38.13
C THR A 176 16.29 -7.48 -36.69
N LEU A 177 17.37 -7.44 -35.90
CA LEU A 177 17.36 -7.81 -34.48
C LEU A 177 16.24 -7.08 -33.72
N SER A 178 16.13 -5.77 -33.91
CA SER A 178 15.11 -4.95 -33.22
C SER A 178 13.68 -5.40 -33.50
N LYS A 179 13.37 -5.79 -34.75
CA LYS A 179 12.05 -6.28 -35.14
C LYS A 179 11.79 -7.68 -34.59
N TYR A 180 12.80 -8.54 -34.63
CA TYR A 180 12.74 -9.90 -34.15
C TYR A 180 12.49 -9.94 -32.61
N THR A 181 13.19 -9.07 -31.85
CA THR A 181 13.08 -8.96 -30.40
C THR A 181 11.74 -8.35 -29.98
N ARG A 182 11.34 -7.23 -30.62
CA ARG A 182 10.10 -6.50 -30.28
C ARG A 182 8.84 -7.36 -30.42
N GLU A 183 8.84 -8.33 -31.33
CA GLU A 183 7.70 -9.23 -31.51
C GLU A 183 7.57 -10.32 -30.44
N ARG A 184 8.64 -10.54 -29.66
CA ARG A 184 8.71 -11.67 -28.71
C ARG A 184 8.81 -11.27 -27.25
N ILE A 185 9.08 -10.00 -26.98
CA ILE A 185 9.38 -9.52 -25.65
C ILE A 185 8.56 -8.27 -25.36
N ALA A 186 7.97 -8.24 -24.18
CA ALA A 186 7.29 -7.06 -23.64
C ALA A 186 8.28 -5.89 -23.47
N HIS A 187 7.78 -4.68 -23.50
CA HIS A 187 8.55 -3.51 -23.12
C HIS A 187 8.78 -3.51 -21.61
N ASN A 188 9.95 -3.03 -21.17
CA ASN A 188 10.19 -2.80 -19.75
C ASN A 188 9.13 -1.85 -19.22
N VAL A 189 8.68 -2.13 -17.99
CA VAL A 189 7.89 -1.17 -17.22
C VAL A 189 8.80 0.03 -16.97
N ARG A 190 8.31 1.25 -17.25
CA ARG A 190 9.10 2.46 -17.06
C ARG A 190 9.52 2.57 -15.61
N GLU A 191 10.82 2.55 -15.39
CA GLU A 191 11.40 2.83 -14.08
C GLU A 191 11.37 4.35 -13.84
N TYR A 192 10.85 4.71 -12.69
CA TYR A 192 10.87 6.06 -12.19
C TYR A 192 11.86 6.14 -11.02
N SER A 193 12.27 7.34 -10.65
CA SER A 193 13.00 7.51 -9.38
C SER A 193 12.15 6.98 -8.21
N ASN A 194 12.79 6.52 -7.14
CA ASN A 194 12.07 5.96 -5.99
C ASN A 194 10.93 6.88 -5.50
N GLY A 195 11.19 8.18 -5.40
CA GLY A 195 10.17 9.15 -4.99
C GLY A 195 9.04 9.35 -6.00
N GLU A 196 9.31 9.18 -7.31
CA GLU A 196 8.29 9.24 -8.36
C GLU A 196 7.44 7.98 -8.38
N SER A 197 8.06 6.81 -8.22
CA SER A 197 7.37 5.52 -8.10
C SER A 197 6.45 5.48 -6.88
N GLY A 198 6.95 5.98 -5.72
CA GLY A 198 6.16 6.06 -4.50
C GLY A 198 4.95 6.99 -4.65
N PHE A 199 5.14 8.20 -5.18
CA PHE A 199 4.03 9.12 -5.43
C PHE A 199 2.97 8.50 -6.35
N ARG A 200 3.41 7.85 -7.42
CA ARG A 200 2.53 7.19 -8.38
C ARG A 200 1.73 6.05 -7.76
N TYR A 201 2.37 5.26 -6.89
CA TYR A 201 1.69 4.21 -6.16
C TYR A 201 0.50 4.75 -5.35
N PHE A 202 0.68 5.87 -4.62
CA PHE A 202 -0.42 6.49 -3.87
C PHE A 202 -1.53 6.98 -4.80
N THR A 203 -1.19 7.67 -5.88
CA THR A 203 -2.19 8.18 -6.83
C THR A 203 -2.96 7.08 -7.56
N ASP A 204 -2.35 5.92 -7.77
CA ASP A 204 -2.99 4.76 -8.40
C ASP A 204 -3.89 3.98 -7.42
N LYS A 205 -3.57 4.01 -6.12
CA LYS A 205 -4.29 3.25 -5.08
C LYS A 205 -5.39 4.03 -4.38
N ILE A 206 -5.27 5.35 -4.31
CA ILE A 206 -6.30 6.24 -3.75
C ILE A 206 -7.25 6.64 -4.89
N GLY A 207 -8.43 6.03 -4.90
CA GLY A 207 -9.49 6.33 -5.86
C GLY A 207 -10.52 7.31 -5.30
N GLU A 208 -11.70 7.33 -5.90
CA GLU A 208 -12.87 8.10 -5.43
C GLU A 208 -13.66 7.28 -4.38
N ASP A 209 -14.39 8.01 -3.53
CA ASP A 209 -15.35 7.46 -2.56
C ASP A 209 -14.77 6.31 -1.69
N GLY A 210 -13.87 6.63 -0.75
CA GLY A 210 -13.25 5.61 0.09
C GLY A 210 -12.64 6.11 1.40
N LEU A 211 -12.46 5.19 2.34
CA LEU A 211 -11.70 5.41 3.57
C LEU A 211 -10.26 4.88 3.38
N TYR A 212 -9.29 5.77 3.48
CA TYR A 212 -7.88 5.45 3.28
C TYR A 212 -7.07 5.70 4.55
N LEU A 213 -6.38 4.65 5.01
CA LEU A 213 -5.41 4.75 6.09
C LEU A 213 -4.00 4.79 5.49
N LEU A 214 -3.18 5.77 5.83
CA LEU A 214 -1.83 5.93 5.31
C LEU A 214 -0.81 5.88 6.45
N ASP A 215 0.13 4.95 6.38
CA ASP A 215 1.17 4.78 7.41
C ASP A 215 2.53 5.18 6.87
N GLU A 216 3.04 6.31 7.37
CA GLU A 216 4.35 6.91 7.05
C GLU A 216 4.65 6.99 5.54
N PRO A 217 3.75 7.58 4.73
CA PRO A 217 3.93 7.62 3.28
C PRO A 217 5.16 8.43 2.86
N GLU A 218 5.69 9.28 3.74
CA GLU A 218 6.89 10.09 3.52
C GLU A 218 8.17 9.28 3.35
N ASN A 219 8.27 8.06 3.91
CA ASN A 219 9.50 7.27 3.93
C ASN A 219 10.04 6.94 2.52
N SER A 220 9.17 6.92 1.53
CA SER A 220 9.51 6.64 0.13
C SER A 220 9.59 7.89 -0.73
N LEU A 221 9.40 9.11 -0.16
CA LEU A 221 9.20 10.33 -0.93
C LEU A 221 10.25 11.40 -0.62
N SER A 222 10.75 12.07 -1.67
CA SER A 222 11.52 13.30 -1.51
C SER A 222 10.66 14.45 -0.98
N PRO A 223 11.24 15.50 -0.39
CA PRO A 223 10.48 16.65 0.13
C PRO A 223 9.52 17.29 -0.88
N SER A 224 9.94 17.40 -2.14
CA SER A 224 9.08 17.93 -3.21
C SER A 224 7.88 17.01 -3.48
N ARG A 225 8.10 15.69 -3.45
CA ARG A 225 7.03 14.70 -3.63
C ARG A 225 6.10 14.62 -2.42
N GLN A 226 6.59 14.86 -1.21
CA GLN A 226 5.75 14.98 -0.02
C GLN A 226 4.80 16.18 -0.14
N MET A 227 5.27 17.32 -0.67
CA MET A 227 4.40 18.47 -0.94
C MET A 227 3.36 18.20 -2.04
N GLU A 228 3.73 17.45 -3.08
CA GLU A 228 2.78 17.02 -4.11
C GLU A 228 1.75 16.04 -3.54
N LEU A 229 2.18 15.08 -2.71
CA LEU A 229 1.28 14.15 -2.02
C LEU A 229 0.32 14.91 -1.11
N SER A 230 0.80 15.90 -0.34
CA SER A 230 -0.07 16.68 0.54
C SER A 230 -1.21 17.39 -0.23
N ARG A 231 -0.90 17.96 -1.39
CA ARG A 231 -1.93 18.57 -2.26
C ARG A 231 -2.90 17.54 -2.80
N PHE A 232 -2.38 16.42 -3.30
CA PHE A 232 -3.22 15.31 -3.81
C PHE A 232 -4.18 14.78 -2.74
N LEU A 233 -3.72 14.58 -1.49
CA LEU A 233 -4.57 14.11 -0.38
C LEU A 233 -5.66 15.13 -0.04
N LEU A 234 -5.32 16.42 0.02
CA LEU A 234 -6.29 17.49 0.24
C LEU A 234 -7.34 17.55 -0.87
N ASP A 235 -6.92 17.41 -2.13
CA ASP A 235 -7.82 17.41 -3.27
C ASP A 235 -8.73 16.16 -3.27
N SER A 236 -8.20 15.00 -2.89
CA SER A 236 -8.97 13.76 -2.75
C SER A 236 -10.06 13.88 -1.68
N VAL A 237 -9.76 14.52 -0.55
CA VAL A 237 -10.74 14.78 0.51
C VAL A 237 -11.79 15.79 0.06
N ARG A 238 -11.39 16.87 -0.62
CA ARG A 238 -12.30 17.97 -1.00
C ARG A 238 -13.22 17.61 -2.17
N TYR A 239 -12.70 16.85 -3.14
CA TYR A 239 -13.37 16.69 -4.44
C TYR A 239 -13.72 15.25 -4.80
N CYS A 240 -13.08 14.26 -4.19
CA CYS A 240 -13.25 12.85 -4.56
C CYS A 240 -13.97 12.01 -3.49
N GLY A 241 -14.61 12.63 -2.50
CA GLY A 241 -15.37 11.90 -1.48
C GLY A 241 -14.52 10.97 -0.60
N CYS A 242 -13.22 11.25 -0.44
CA CYS A 242 -12.33 10.43 0.36
C CYS A 242 -12.29 10.89 1.81
N GLN A 243 -12.29 9.94 2.73
CA GLN A 243 -11.88 10.16 4.12
C GLN A 243 -10.47 9.58 4.30
N ILE A 244 -9.56 10.38 4.87
CA ILE A 244 -8.15 10.01 5.02
C ILE A 244 -7.72 10.09 6.48
N ILE A 245 -7.09 9.01 6.98
CA ILE A 245 -6.44 8.96 8.29
C ILE A 245 -4.97 8.67 8.05
N LEU A 246 -4.12 9.62 8.38
CA LEU A 246 -2.70 9.63 8.05
C LEU A 246 -1.84 9.57 9.31
N ALA A 247 -0.94 8.58 9.42
CA ALA A 247 0.14 8.60 10.40
C ALA A 247 1.41 9.11 9.74
N THR A 248 2.04 10.14 10.29
CA THR A 248 3.20 10.79 9.68
C THR A 248 4.14 11.44 10.70
N HIS A 249 5.41 11.55 10.31
CA HIS A 249 6.43 12.38 10.94
C HIS A 249 6.86 13.55 10.06
N SER A 250 6.38 13.62 8.81
CA SER A 250 6.77 14.63 7.85
C SER A 250 6.24 16.02 8.24
N PRO A 251 7.10 17.04 8.35
CA PRO A 251 6.64 18.41 8.58
C PRO A 251 5.76 18.93 7.43
N TYR A 252 5.96 18.44 6.21
CA TYR A 252 5.16 18.84 5.05
C TYR A 252 3.75 18.29 5.11
N LEU A 253 3.58 17.04 5.55
CA LEU A 253 2.27 16.42 5.74
C LEU A 253 1.59 16.94 7.01
N LEU A 254 2.35 17.23 8.07
CA LEU A 254 1.82 17.87 9.28
C LEU A 254 1.34 19.31 9.04
N ALA A 255 1.89 20.00 8.04
CA ALA A 255 1.48 21.35 7.68
C ALA A 255 0.13 21.41 6.93
N MET A 256 -0.43 20.27 6.51
CA MET A 256 -1.76 20.24 5.90
C MET A 256 -2.80 20.78 6.87
N GLU A 257 -3.72 21.58 6.36
CA GLU A 257 -4.92 22.01 7.09
C GLU A 257 -5.91 20.84 7.10
N GLY A 258 -5.80 19.98 8.10
CA GLY A 258 -6.72 18.88 8.35
C GLY A 258 -7.79 19.25 9.37
N ASP A 259 -8.92 18.53 9.33
CA ASP A 259 -10.03 18.77 10.27
C ASP A 259 -9.64 18.40 11.70
N ARG A 260 -8.79 17.39 11.85
CA ARG A 260 -8.33 16.89 13.16
C ARG A 260 -6.86 16.49 13.16
N LYS A 261 -6.19 16.82 14.25
CA LYS A 261 -4.81 16.39 14.54
C LYS A 261 -4.79 15.77 15.93
N SER A 262 -4.37 14.50 16.02
CA SER A 262 -4.30 13.75 17.26
C SER A 262 -2.87 13.35 17.58
N VAL A 263 -2.44 13.57 18.83
CA VAL A 263 -1.16 13.11 19.35
C VAL A 263 -1.30 11.66 19.79
N VAL A 264 -0.39 10.81 19.38
CA VAL A 264 -0.34 9.38 19.75
C VAL A 264 0.96 9.10 20.51
#